data_dc61bbba38cfd165cc678544a93c14a2
#
_entry.id   dc61bbba38cfd165cc678544a93c14a2
#
_cell.length_a   1.000
_cell.length_b   1.000
_cell.length_c   1.000
_cell.angle_alpha   90.00
_cell.angle_beta   90.00
_cell.angle_gamma   90.00
#
_symmetry.space_group_name_H-M   'P 1'
#
loop_
_entity.id
_entity.type
_entity.pdbx_description
1 polymer ?
#
loop_
_entity_poly.entity_id
_entity_poly.type
_entity_poly.pdbx_seq_one_letter_code
_entity_poly.pdbx_strand_id
1 'polypeptide(L)'
;MKIGFNEATALECKGQSLIADLEACEKYGFDYIEIRFDCIKDYLKEHTLEELADWFKNHRLKPWAYNTLLFFNQRDEAGKREIDEETEFIMEVSKAIGMKMLITVPAFDVKDKSVSEIKEEAVERL
;
A
#
# COMPACT_ATOMS: atom_id res chain seq x y z
N MET A 1 -5.42 10.52 -21.52
CA MET A 1 -5.97 9.98 -20.27
C MET A 1 -4.93 9.07 -19.65
N LYS A 2 -4.73 9.12 -18.35
CA LYS A 2 -3.82 8.24 -17.61
C LYS A 2 -4.61 7.09 -16.99
N ILE A 3 -4.04 5.87 -17.01
CA ILE A 3 -4.71 4.65 -16.51
C ILE A 3 -3.86 4.06 -15.40
N GLY A 4 -4.50 3.81 -14.25
CA GLY A 4 -3.90 3.12 -13.11
C GLY A 4 -4.44 1.70 -12.95
N PHE A 5 -3.61 0.82 -12.44
CA PHE A 5 -3.99 -0.51 -12.01
C PHE A 5 -4.01 -0.57 -10.48
N ASN A 6 -5.05 -1.13 -9.91
CA ASN A 6 -5.13 -1.41 -8.48
C ASN A 6 -4.87 -2.91 -8.28
N GLU A 7 -3.77 -3.25 -7.63
CA GLU A 7 -3.32 -4.64 -7.44
C GLU A 7 -4.34 -5.49 -6.65
N ALA A 8 -5.19 -4.85 -5.83
CA ALA A 8 -6.28 -5.55 -5.15
C ALA A 8 -7.31 -6.17 -6.11
N THR A 9 -7.39 -5.71 -7.37
CA THR A 9 -8.29 -6.31 -8.37
C THR A 9 -7.80 -7.67 -8.86
N ALA A 10 -6.54 -8.00 -8.66
CA ALA A 10 -5.95 -9.29 -9.03
C ALA A 10 -5.90 -10.31 -7.89
N LEU A 11 -6.48 -10.00 -6.72
CA LEU A 11 -6.37 -10.78 -5.49
C LEU A 11 -6.71 -12.27 -5.65
N GLU A 12 -7.68 -12.57 -6.50
CA GLU A 12 -8.14 -13.95 -6.77
C GLU A 12 -7.47 -14.56 -8.01
N CYS A 13 -6.53 -13.85 -8.64
CA CYS A 13 -5.87 -14.35 -9.83
C CYS A 13 -4.81 -15.40 -9.48
N LYS A 14 -4.88 -16.54 -10.14
CA LYS A 14 -3.90 -17.60 -9.94
C LYS A 14 -2.50 -17.16 -10.39
N GLY A 15 -1.53 -17.28 -9.49
CA GLY A 15 -0.14 -16.91 -9.78
C GLY A 15 0.13 -15.41 -9.65
N GLN A 16 -0.74 -14.67 -8.94
CA GLN A 16 -0.49 -13.27 -8.62
C GLN A 16 0.83 -13.12 -7.85
N SER A 17 1.61 -12.15 -8.28
CA SER A 17 2.78 -11.65 -7.57
C SER A 17 3.06 -10.21 -8.03
N LEU A 18 3.79 -9.43 -7.24
CA LEU A 18 4.15 -8.07 -7.63
C LEU A 18 4.86 -8.04 -8.99
N ILE A 19 5.80 -8.95 -9.24
CA ILE A 19 6.51 -9.02 -10.54
C ILE A 19 5.53 -9.25 -11.70
N ALA A 20 4.62 -10.22 -11.56
CA ALA A 20 3.64 -10.53 -12.59
C ALA A 20 2.72 -9.34 -12.89
N ASP A 21 2.29 -8.61 -11.86
CA ASP A 21 1.44 -7.43 -11.99
C ASP A 21 2.20 -6.26 -12.61
N LEU A 22 3.47 -6.03 -12.25
CA LEU A 22 4.34 -5.02 -12.85
C LEU A 22 4.55 -5.28 -14.35
N GLU A 23 4.89 -6.51 -14.73
CA GLU A 23 5.10 -6.92 -16.12
C GLU A 23 3.80 -6.80 -16.94
N ALA A 24 2.67 -7.22 -16.39
CA ALA A 24 1.38 -7.09 -17.02
C ALA A 24 1.00 -5.61 -17.23
N CYS A 25 1.16 -4.78 -16.22
CA CYS A 25 0.87 -3.35 -16.31
C CYS A 25 1.73 -2.65 -17.37
N GLU A 26 3.03 -2.96 -17.42
CA GLU A 26 3.93 -2.41 -18.44
C GLU A 26 3.53 -2.86 -19.85
N LYS A 27 3.25 -4.16 -20.01
CA LYS A 27 2.85 -4.77 -21.29
C LYS A 27 1.53 -4.21 -21.83
N TYR A 28 0.54 -4.00 -20.97
CA TYR A 28 -0.79 -3.54 -21.37
C TYR A 28 -0.97 -2.03 -21.31
N GLY A 29 0.07 -1.28 -21.01
CA GLY A 29 0.08 0.17 -21.17
C GLY A 29 -0.53 0.95 -20.01
N PHE A 30 -0.57 0.40 -18.80
CA PHE A 30 -0.92 1.17 -17.60
C PHE A 30 0.15 2.22 -17.31
N ASP A 31 -0.26 3.37 -16.79
CA ASP A 31 0.64 4.46 -16.42
C ASP A 31 1.07 4.39 -14.96
N TYR A 32 0.18 3.87 -14.11
CA TYR A 32 0.34 3.84 -12.66
C TYR A 32 -0.10 2.50 -12.07
N ILE A 33 0.48 2.17 -10.91
CA ILE A 33 0.07 1.03 -10.09
C ILE A 33 -0.13 1.45 -8.63
N GLU A 34 -1.21 0.99 -8.03
CA GLU A 34 -1.44 0.97 -6.58
C GLU A 34 -1.01 -0.40 -6.06
N ILE A 35 -0.01 -0.42 -5.19
CA ILE A 35 0.63 -1.66 -4.75
C ILE A 35 0.13 -2.05 -3.37
N ARG A 36 -0.16 -3.34 -3.21
CA ARG A 36 -0.58 -3.91 -1.94
C ARG A 36 0.61 -4.20 -1.03
N PHE A 37 0.36 -4.06 0.27
CA PHE A 37 1.33 -4.30 1.33
C PHE A 37 1.90 -5.72 1.32
N ASP A 38 1.01 -6.71 1.26
CA ASP A 38 1.39 -8.12 1.25
C ASP A 38 2.21 -8.48 0.00
N CYS A 39 1.88 -7.92 -1.17
CA CYS A 39 2.64 -8.14 -2.39
C CYS A 39 4.07 -7.58 -2.30
N ILE A 40 4.26 -6.42 -1.65
CA ILE A 40 5.61 -5.89 -1.40
C ILE A 40 6.37 -6.77 -0.40
N LYS A 41 5.73 -7.16 0.70
CA LYS A 41 6.37 -8.04 1.69
C LYS A 41 6.77 -9.40 1.09
N ASP A 42 5.92 -9.97 0.25
CA ASP A 42 6.23 -11.23 -0.42
C ASP A 42 7.38 -11.06 -1.42
N TYR A 43 7.39 -9.98 -2.19
CA TYR A 43 8.49 -9.64 -3.08
C TYR A 43 9.84 -9.54 -2.34
N LEU A 44 9.86 -8.87 -1.19
CA LEU A 44 11.07 -8.66 -0.40
C LEU A 44 11.61 -9.92 0.31
N LYS A 45 10.93 -11.06 0.22
CA LYS A 45 11.48 -12.35 0.69
C LYS A 45 12.59 -12.87 -0.23
N GLU A 46 12.56 -12.51 -1.51
CA GLU A 46 13.49 -13.01 -2.53
C GLU A 46 14.25 -11.88 -3.24
N HIS A 47 13.81 -10.63 -3.08
CA HIS A 47 14.32 -9.44 -3.76
C HIS A 47 14.60 -8.29 -2.79
N THR A 48 15.24 -7.24 -3.28
CA THR A 48 15.55 -6.03 -2.50
C THR A 48 14.71 -4.82 -2.93
N LEU A 49 14.63 -3.82 -2.06
CA LEU A 49 14.01 -2.52 -2.41
C LEU A 49 14.77 -1.79 -3.53
N GLU A 50 16.08 -1.98 -3.60
CA GLU A 50 16.91 -1.39 -4.67
C GLU A 50 16.54 -1.99 -6.02
N GLU A 51 16.35 -3.31 -6.10
CA GLU A 51 15.88 -3.98 -7.32
C GLU A 51 14.51 -3.45 -7.77
N LEU A 52 13.59 -3.26 -6.83
CA LEU A 52 12.27 -2.70 -7.13
C LEU A 52 12.37 -1.24 -7.59
N ALA A 53 13.20 -0.44 -6.94
CA ALA A 53 13.45 0.95 -7.34
C ALA A 53 14.08 1.04 -8.73
N ASP A 54 15.02 0.18 -9.04
CA ASP A 54 15.65 0.11 -10.35
C ASP A 54 14.68 -0.38 -11.42
N TRP A 55 13.78 -1.31 -11.09
CA TRP A 55 12.71 -1.69 -12.00
C TRP A 55 11.88 -0.46 -12.40
N PHE A 56 11.37 0.33 -11.45
CA PHE A 56 10.57 1.52 -11.73
C PHE A 56 11.34 2.64 -12.47
N LYS A 57 12.67 2.74 -12.27
CA LYS A 57 13.49 3.68 -13.05
C LYS A 57 13.54 3.30 -14.52
N ASN A 58 13.63 2.02 -14.84
CA ASN A 58 13.87 1.51 -16.17
C ASN A 58 12.58 1.26 -16.96
N HIS A 59 11.39 1.42 -16.33
CA HIS A 59 10.10 1.18 -16.95
C HIS A 59 9.21 2.43 -16.96
N ARG A 60 8.24 2.42 -17.86
CA ARG A 60 7.28 3.53 -18.00
C ARG A 60 6.29 3.60 -16.84
N LEU A 61 5.84 2.44 -16.35
CA LEU A 61 4.93 2.29 -15.21
C LEU A 61 5.51 3.00 -13.98
N LYS A 62 4.67 3.74 -13.26
CA LYS A 62 5.09 4.45 -12.04
C LYS A 62 4.28 4.00 -10.83
N PRO A 63 4.92 3.86 -9.66
CA PRO A 63 4.21 3.59 -8.41
C PRO A 63 3.41 4.83 -8.04
N TRP A 64 2.13 4.65 -7.73
CA TRP A 64 1.22 5.75 -7.40
C TRP A 64 0.86 5.80 -5.94
N ALA A 65 0.25 4.73 -5.45
CA ALA A 65 -0.26 4.65 -4.10
C ALA A 65 0.07 3.30 -3.46
N TYR A 66 0.22 3.34 -2.15
CA TYR A 66 0.23 2.18 -1.31
C TYR A 66 -1.23 1.81 -0.95
N ASN A 67 -1.64 0.59 -1.19
CA ASN A 67 -2.97 0.07 -0.94
C ASN A 67 -2.86 -1.11 0.02
N THR A 68 -3.15 -0.94 1.26
CA THR A 68 -3.72 0.18 2.04
C THR A 68 -3.39 -0.02 3.52
N LEU A 69 -3.28 1.06 4.26
CA LEU A 69 -3.21 1.02 5.72
C LEU A 69 -4.63 0.86 6.29
N LEU A 70 -4.97 -0.38 6.66
CA LEU A 70 -6.30 -0.75 7.12
C LEU A 70 -6.49 -0.51 8.61
N PHE A 71 -7.64 0.07 8.97
CA PHE A 71 -8.07 0.21 10.36
C PHE A 71 -7.01 0.88 11.23
N PHE A 72 -6.46 2.01 10.74
CA PHE A 72 -5.38 2.73 11.39
C PHE A 72 -5.77 3.32 12.76
N ASN A 73 -7.06 3.45 13.03
CA ASN A 73 -7.63 3.96 14.28
C ASN A 73 -8.43 2.89 15.04
N GLN A 74 -8.88 3.20 16.25
CA GLN A 74 -9.69 2.33 17.11
C GLN A 74 -8.97 1.02 17.49
N ARG A 75 -7.64 1.08 17.66
CA ARG A 75 -6.80 -0.04 18.05
C ARG A 75 -6.47 0.01 19.53
N ASP A 76 -6.25 -1.16 20.12
CA ASP A 76 -5.55 -1.26 21.41
C ASP A 76 -4.05 -0.93 21.25
N GLU A 77 -3.30 -0.91 22.35
CA GLU A 77 -1.88 -0.54 22.35
C GLU A 77 -1.00 -1.48 21.50
N ALA A 78 -1.38 -2.75 21.35
CA ALA A 78 -0.68 -3.68 20.48
C ALA A 78 -0.95 -3.36 19.01
N GLY A 79 -2.21 -3.17 18.65
CA GLY A 79 -2.61 -2.80 17.29
C GLY A 79 -2.10 -1.42 16.86
N LYS A 80 -1.96 -0.46 17.79
CA LYS A 80 -1.31 0.83 17.49
C LYS A 80 0.14 0.65 17.08
N ARG A 81 0.89 -0.18 17.82
CA ARG A 81 2.29 -0.49 17.46
C ARG A 81 2.40 -1.17 16.10
N GLU A 82 1.52 -2.11 15.78
CA GLU A 82 1.49 -2.76 14.46
C GLU A 82 1.28 -1.75 13.34
N ILE A 83 0.36 -0.79 13.52
CA ILE A 83 0.12 0.30 12.56
C ILE A 83 1.34 1.22 12.44
N ASP A 84 2.01 1.53 13.54
CA ASP A 84 3.20 2.37 13.53
C ASP A 84 4.35 1.68 12.77
N GLU A 85 4.61 0.39 13.04
CA GLU A 85 5.61 -0.43 12.32
C GLU A 85 5.28 -0.55 10.82
N GLU A 86 4.01 -0.76 10.48
CA GLU A 86 3.56 -0.78 9.09
C GLU A 86 3.77 0.57 8.41
N THR A 87 3.47 1.65 9.10
CA THR A 87 3.66 3.01 8.58
C THR A 87 5.14 3.32 8.33
N GLU A 88 6.03 2.95 9.24
CA GLU A 88 7.48 3.09 9.05
C GLU A 88 7.97 2.32 7.82
N PHE A 89 7.53 1.09 7.67
CA PHE A 89 7.83 0.26 6.49
C PHE A 89 7.32 0.91 5.19
N ILE A 90 6.07 1.40 5.18
CA ILE A 90 5.49 2.11 4.03
C ILE A 90 6.32 3.33 3.65
N MET A 91 6.78 4.08 4.64
CA MET A 91 7.59 5.28 4.42
C MET A 91 8.96 4.93 3.81
N GLU A 92 9.57 3.84 4.24
CA GLU A 92 10.84 3.34 3.68
C GLU A 92 10.65 2.93 2.21
N VAL A 93 9.66 2.10 1.93
CA VAL A 93 9.29 1.67 0.56
C VAL A 93 9.00 2.88 -0.31
N SER A 94 8.15 3.79 0.17
CA SER A 94 7.74 4.98 -0.59
C SER A 94 8.92 5.86 -0.98
N LYS A 95 9.88 6.03 -0.08
CA LYS A 95 11.14 6.74 -0.36
C LYS A 95 11.95 6.05 -1.45
N ALA A 96 12.09 4.72 -1.35
CA ALA A 96 12.91 3.95 -2.28
C ALA A 96 12.36 3.98 -3.71
N ILE A 97 11.05 3.78 -3.88
CA ILE A 97 10.42 3.66 -5.21
C ILE A 97 9.76 4.95 -5.72
N GLY A 98 9.71 6.00 -4.89
CA GLY A 98 9.10 7.28 -5.27
C GLY A 98 7.56 7.28 -5.27
N MET A 99 6.94 6.46 -4.42
CA MET A 99 5.48 6.41 -4.25
C MET A 99 4.94 7.74 -3.71
N LYS A 100 3.74 8.14 -4.14
CA LYS A 100 3.20 9.49 -3.90
C LYS A 100 2.10 9.53 -2.86
N MET A 101 1.38 8.45 -2.66
CA MET A 101 0.16 8.43 -1.86
C MET A 101 0.09 7.18 -0.99
N LEU A 102 -0.49 7.34 0.18
CA LEU A 102 -0.93 6.26 1.05
C LEU A 102 -2.44 6.31 1.15
N ILE A 103 -3.11 5.20 0.86
CA ILE A 103 -4.54 5.04 1.08
C ILE A 103 -4.73 4.55 2.50
N THR A 104 -5.51 5.28 3.29
CA THR A 104 -5.86 4.91 4.66
C THR A 104 -7.34 4.58 4.77
N VAL A 105 -7.67 3.53 5.48
CA VAL A 105 -9.06 3.10 5.71
C VAL A 105 -9.31 3.04 7.21
N PRO A 106 -10.26 3.83 7.75
CA PRO A 106 -10.60 3.81 9.16
C PRO A 106 -11.32 2.52 9.55
N ALA A 107 -11.35 2.22 10.84
CA ALA A 107 -12.14 1.11 11.38
C ALA A 107 -13.64 1.35 11.18
N PHE A 108 -14.36 0.30 10.79
CA PHE A 108 -15.81 0.37 10.55
C PHE A 108 -16.63 -0.01 11.80
N ASP A 109 -16.09 -0.87 12.65
CA ASP A 109 -16.78 -1.30 13.88
C ASP A 109 -16.36 -0.41 15.06
N VAL A 110 -17.14 0.62 15.27
CA VAL A 110 -16.91 1.67 16.27
C VAL A 110 -17.99 1.64 17.34
N LYS A 111 -18.41 0.45 17.74
CA LYS A 111 -19.41 0.26 18.80
C LYS A 111 -19.05 1.07 20.03
N ASP A 112 -20.06 1.66 20.64
CA ASP A 112 -20.00 2.38 21.90
C ASP A 112 -19.19 3.70 21.92
N LYS A 113 -18.79 4.23 20.75
CA LYS A 113 -18.12 5.53 20.65
C LYS A 113 -18.95 6.55 19.87
N SER A 114 -18.90 7.80 20.29
CA SER A 114 -19.51 8.91 19.57
C SER A 114 -18.69 9.25 18.30
N VAL A 115 -19.34 9.86 17.33
CA VAL A 115 -18.68 10.36 16.10
C VAL A 115 -17.54 11.33 16.43
N SER A 116 -17.68 12.14 17.50
CA SER A 116 -16.63 13.07 17.93
C SER A 116 -15.37 12.33 18.40
N GLU A 117 -15.52 11.35 19.27
CA GLU A 117 -14.40 10.54 19.79
C GLU A 117 -13.65 9.80 18.67
N ILE A 118 -14.40 9.24 17.71
CA ILE A 118 -13.81 8.57 16.54
C ILE A 118 -13.00 9.54 15.69
N LYS A 119 -13.53 10.74 15.50
CA LYS A 119 -12.91 11.79 14.70
C LYS A 119 -11.65 12.34 15.36
N GLU A 120 -11.70 12.59 16.66
CA GLU A 120 -10.56 13.09 17.45
C GLU A 120 -9.40 12.09 17.40
N GLU A 121 -9.67 10.81 17.66
CA GLU A 121 -8.65 9.77 17.59
C GLU A 121 -8.09 9.59 16.17
N ALA A 122 -8.94 9.64 15.13
CA ALA A 122 -8.45 9.55 13.76
C ALA A 122 -7.50 10.69 13.39
N VAL A 123 -7.77 11.91 13.88
CA VAL A 123 -6.89 13.08 13.67
C VAL A 123 -5.56 12.93 14.42
N GLU A 124 -5.58 12.34 15.63
CA GLU A 124 -4.35 12.09 16.38
C GLU A 124 -3.44 11.05 15.72
N ARG A 125 -4.02 10.13 14.94
CA ARG A 125 -3.30 9.02 14.29
C ARG A 125 -2.79 9.34 12.89
N LEU A 126 -3.24 10.42 12.29
CA LEU A 126 -2.84 10.89 10.95
C LEU A 126 -1.79 11.99 11.02
#